data_f53a195052f1f040fe0a47b8387b3360
#
_entry.id   f53a195052f1f040fe0a47b8387b3360
#
_cell.length_a   1.000
_cell.length_b   1.000
_cell.length_c   1.000
_cell.angle_alpha   90.00
_cell.angle_beta   90.00
_cell.angle_gamma   90.00
#
_symmetry.space_group_name_H-M   'P 1'
#
loop_
_entity.id
_entity.type
_entity.pdbx_description
1 polymer ?
#
loop_
_entity_poly.entity_id
_entity_poly.type
_entity_poly.pdbx_seq_one_letter_code
_entity_poly.pdbx_strand_id
1 'polypeptide(L)'
;DRIVCSHQTHTTNVRLVTEEDAGKGVTREREFTDVDGLITDTPGLLLATFYADCVPLFFVDVRHKAIGLSHSGWRGTVERMGEKTLLAMKNAFGTRSEDVYAAIGPSICADCYEIGFDVAEPFLKEFPEQKGIVLPGKREGAQ
;
A
#
# COMPACT_ATOMS: atom_id res chain seq x y z
N ASP A 1 -13.70 20.12 -1.96
CA ASP A 1 -13.46 18.70 -2.05
C ASP A 1 -12.36 18.32 -1.06
N ARG A 2 -12.59 17.27 -0.28
CA ARG A 2 -11.67 16.85 0.79
C ARG A 2 -10.99 15.52 0.47
N ILE A 3 -10.95 15.12 -0.79
CA ILE A 3 -10.29 13.89 -1.24
C ILE A 3 -8.87 14.22 -1.68
N VAL A 4 -7.90 13.40 -1.27
CA VAL A 4 -6.53 13.41 -1.80
C VAL A 4 -6.28 12.09 -2.50
N CYS A 5 -5.85 12.16 -3.75
CA CYS A 5 -5.63 10.99 -4.59
C CYS A 5 -4.13 10.76 -4.81
N SER A 6 -3.65 9.54 -4.56
CA SER A 6 -2.25 9.18 -4.80
C SER A 6 -1.90 9.15 -6.30
N HIS A 7 -0.61 9.16 -6.60
CA HIS A 7 -0.07 8.89 -7.95
C HIS A 7 0.73 7.60 -7.92
N GLN A 8 0.03 6.51 -8.13
CA GLN A 8 0.55 5.15 -7.99
C GLN A 8 1.40 4.76 -9.19
N THR A 9 2.65 4.40 -8.93
CA THR A 9 3.62 3.94 -9.93
C THR A 9 4.33 2.67 -9.48
N HIS A 10 3.73 1.95 -8.51
CA HIS A 10 4.25 0.72 -7.91
C HIS A 10 5.57 0.91 -7.14
N THR A 11 5.71 2.06 -6.50
CA THR A 11 6.78 2.36 -5.54
C THR A 11 6.38 1.96 -4.12
N THR A 12 7.21 2.33 -3.14
CA THR A 12 6.89 2.23 -1.71
C THR A 12 6.93 3.60 -1.02
N ASN A 13 6.80 4.66 -1.80
CA ASN A 13 6.78 6.01 -1.25
C ASN A 13 5.45 6.29 -0.56
N VAL A 14 5.53 6.73 0.70
CA VAL A 14 4.40 7.12 1.54
C VAL A 14 4.47 8.60 1.82
N ARG A 15 3.37 9.33 1.58
CA ARG A 15 3.27 10.76 1.78
C ARG A 15 2.32 11.09 2.94
N LEU A 16 2.77 11.95 3.84
CA LEU A 16 1.90 12.66 4.76
C LEU A 16 1.13 13.73 3.99
N VAL A 17 -0.20 13.70 4.12
CA VAL A 17 -1.11 14.69 3.54
C VAL A 17 -1.89 15.41 4.64
N THR A 18 -2.12 16.70 4.42
CA THR A 18 -2.76 17.61 5.36
C THR A 18 -3.92 18.35 4.71
N GLU A 19 -4.55 19.27 5.43
CA GLU A 19 -5.61 20.14 4.89
C GLU A 19 -5.18 20.88 3.61
N GLU A 20 -3.90 21.22 3.47
CA GLU A 20 -3.37 21.90 2.29
C GLU A 20 -3.40 21.02 1.02
N ASP A 21 -3.46 19.71 1.21
CA ASP A 21 -3.54 18.74 0.11
C ASP A 21 -4.99 18.43 -0.33
N ALA A 22 -6.00 18.96 0.37
CA ALA A 22 -7.39 18.69 0.06
C ALA A 22 -7.74 19.01 -1.40
N GLY A 23 -8.34 18.06 -2.11
CA GLY A 23 -8.70 18.15 -3.53
C GLY A 23 -7.58 17.75 -4.51
N LYS A 24 -6.34 17.56 -4.07
CA LYS A 24 -5.23 17.21 -4.96
C LYS A 24 -5.44 15.85 -5.64
N GLY A 25 -5.31 15.84 -6.95
CA GLY A 25 -5.54 14.67 -7.80
C GLY A 25 -7.00 14.39 -8.15
N VAL A 26 -7.93 15.24 -7.70
CA VAL A 26 -9.38 15.16 -8.00
C VAL A 26 -9.88 16.47 -8.59
N THR A 27 -9.88 17.57 -7.83
CA THR A 27 -10.35 18.89 -8.24
C THR A 27 -9.23 19.92 -8.37
N ARG A 28 -8.04 19.57 -7.91
CA ARG A 28 -6.81 20.36 -8.01
C ARG A 28 -5.70 19.51 -8.62
N GLU A 29 -4.71 20.18 -9.19
CA GLU A 29 -3.48 19.53 -9.63
C GLU A 29 -2.80 18.80 -8.45
N ARG A 30 -2.21 17.63 -8.73
CA ARG A 30 -1.66 16.76 -7.68
C ARG A 30 -0.36 17.30 -7.06
N GLU A 31 0.51 17.93 -7.84
CA GLU A 31 1.79 18.51 -7.42
C GLU A 31 2.81 17.50 -6.84
N PHE A 32 2.49 16.21 -6.82
CA PHE A 32 3.41 15.14 -6.41
C PHE A 32 3.24 13.90 -7.29
N THR A 33 4.30 13.13 -7.44
CA THR A 33 4.37 11.89 -8.25
C THR A 33 4.96 10.75 -7.44
N ASP A 34 4.80 9.52 -7.95
CA ASP A 34 5.44 8.32 -7.41
C ASP A 34 5.13 8.08 -5.92
N VAL A 35 3.85 8.21 -5.57
CA VAL A 35 3.34 8.02 -4.21
C VAL A 35 2.30 6.92 -4.23
N ASP A 36 2.60 5.80 -3.61
CA ASP A 36 1.74 4.63 -3.50
C ASP A 36 1.07 4.49 -2.12
N GLY A 37 1.46 5.30 -1.15
CA GLY A 37 0.84 5.38 0.17
C GLY A 37 0.56 6.80 0.61
N LEU A 38 -0.57 6.99 1.29
CA LEU A 38 -0.97 8.25 1.90
C LEU A 38 -1.25 8.02 3.38
N ILE A 39 -0.82 8.95 4.23
CA ILE A 39 -1.11 8.94 5.67
C ILE A 39 -1.60 10.32 6.10
N THR A 40 -2.49 10.39 7.09
CA THR A 40 -2.98 11.65 7.64
C THR A 40 -3.56 11.47 9.04
N ASP A 41 -3.48 12.52 9.85
CA ASP A 41 -4.23 12.71 11.09
C ASP A 41 -5.25 13.86 10.99
N THR A 42 -5.40 14.45 9.79
CA THR A 42 -6.33 15.55 9.54
C THR A 42 -7.78 15.05 9.49
N PRO A 43 -8.66 15.48 10.41
CA PRO A 43 -10.04 15.01 10.44
C PRO A 43 -10.82 15.41 9.18
N GLY A 44 -11.59 14.46 8.65
CA GLY A 44 -12.43 14.65 7.47
C GLY A 44 -11.69 14.74 6.14
N LEU A 45 -10.38 14.53 6.11
CA LEU A 45 -9.63 14.33 4.88
C LEU A 45 -9.79 12.88 4.43
N LEU A 46 -10.14 12.66 3.16
CA LEU A 46 -10.34 11.34 2.57
C LEU A 46 -9.12 10.96 1.71
N LEU A 47 -8.57 9.79 1.97
CA LEU A 47 -7.48 9.22 1.16
C LEU A 47 -8.07 8.34 0.06
N ALA A 48 -7.57 8.48 -1.18
CA ALA A 48 -8.03 7.70 -2.31
C ALA A 48 -6.86 7.08 -3.08
N THR A 49 -6.99 5.79 -3.38
CA THR A 49 -6.11 5.00 -4.21
C THR A 49 -6.94 4.11 -5.13
N PHE A 50 -6.37 3.66 -6.24
CA PHE A 50 -7.07 2.87 -7.25
C PHE A 50 -6.42 1.51 -7.41
N TYR A 51 -7.25 0.50 -7.67
CA TYR A 51 -6.82 -0.88 -7.75
C TYR A 51 -7.54 -1.60 -8.89
N ALA A 52 -6.81 -2.48 -9.58
CA ALA A 52 -7.37 -3.58 -10.34
C ALA A 52 -7.08 -4.88 -9.57
N ASP A 53 -5.84 -5.33 -9.62
CA ASP A 53 -5.40 -6.61 -9.05
C ASP A 53 -4.53 -6.46 -7.79
N CYS A 54 -3.88 -5.30 -7.64
CA CYS A 54 -2.99 -5.01 -6.52
C CYS A 54 -3.72 -4.94 -5.17
N VAL A 55 -2.97 -5.07 -4.10
CA VAL A 55 -3.50 -5.20 -2.73
C VAL A 55 -3.71 -3.83 -2.08
N PRO A 56 -4.94 -3.50 -1.65
CA PRO A 56 -5.21 -2.37 -0.76
C PRO A 56 -4.76 -2.68 0.67
N LEU A 57 -4.02 -1.77 1.29
CA LEU A 57 -3.64 -1.85 2.69
C LEU A 57 -4.22 -0.66 3.45
N PHE A 58 -5.05 -0.94 4.45
CA PHE A 58 -5.69 0.05 5.30
C PHE A 58 -5.08 0.01 6.70
N PHE A 59 -4.82 1.19 7.28
CA PHE A 59 -4.28 1.33 8.63
C PHE A 59 -5.08 2.38 9.40
N VAL A 60 -5.42 2.06 10.65
CA VAL A 60 -6.13 2.97 11.55
C VAL A 60 -5.43 2.97 12.91
N ASP A 61 -4.81 4.08 13.26
CA ASP A 61 -4.29 4.35 14.60
C ASP A 61 -5.36 5.06 15.42
N VAL A 62 -6.00 4.30 16.30
CA VAL A 62 -7.10 4.84 17.12
C VAL A 62 -6.63 5.80 18.20
N ARG A 63 -5.37 5.68 18.64
CA ARG A 63 -4.80 6.51 19.70
C ARG A 63 -4.48 7.91 19.18
N HIS A 64 -3.84 8.01 18.02
CA HIS A 64 -3.45 9.28 17.40
C HIS A 64 -4.51 9.80 16.42
N LYS A 65 -5.61 9.04 16.20
CA LYS A 65 -6.68 9.35 15.24
C LYS A 65 -6.13 9.56 13.82
N ALA A 66 -5.13 8.75 13.47
CA ALA A 66 -4.47 8.79 12.17
C ALA A 66 -4.87 7.59 11.32
N ILE A 67 -4.85 7.78 10.01
CA ILE A 67 -5.13 6.74 9.03
C ILE A 67 -4.02 6.64 8.00
N GLY A 68 -3.86 5.44 7.43
CA GLY A 68 -3.00 5.17 6.28
C GLY A 68 -3.74 4.34 5.25
N LEU A 69 -3.47 4.64 3.98
CA LEU A 69 -3.98 3.89 2.84
C LEU A 69 -2.86 3.70 1.83
N SER A 70 -2.55 2.45 1.49
CA SER A 70 -1.42 2.13 0.62
C SER A 70 -1.78 1.13 -0.46
N HIS A 71 -1.22 1.35 -1.64
CA HIS A 71 -1.29 0.46 -2.78
C HIS A 71 -0.05 -0.45 -2.80
N SER A 72 -0.28 -1.76 -2.70
CA SER A 72 0.78 -2.75 -2.70
C SER A 72 0.63 -3.69 -3.89
N GLY A 73 1.28 -3.35 -5.01
CA GLY A 73 1.53 -4.30 -6.08
C GLY A 73 2.61 -5.29 -5.68
N TRP A 74 2.98 -6.24 -6.57
CA TRP A 74 3.99 -7.25 -6.24
C TRP A 74 5.34 -6.65 -5.82
N ARG A 75 5.79 -5.57 -6.47
CA ARG A 75 7.02 -4.85 -6.10
C ARG A 75 6.89 -4.24 -4.70
N GLY A 76 5.80 -3.55 -4.45
CA GLY A 76 5.51 -2.96 -3.14
C GLY A 76 5.43 -4.01 -2.03
N THR A 77 4.89 -5.20 -2.33
CA THR A 77 4.82 -6.30 -1.37
C THR A 77 6.21 -6.85 -1.05
N VAL A 78 7.03 -7.10 -2.07
CA VAL A 78 8.44 -7.53 -1.88
C VAL A 78 9.23 -6.48 -1.10
N GLU A 79 9.01 -5.21 -1.37
CA GLU A 79 9.66 -4.09 -0.68
C GLU A 79 8.98 -3.68 0.63
N ARG A 80 8.03 -4.50 1.14
CA ARG A 80 7.37 -4.33 2.44
C ARG A 80 6.59 -3.03 2.59
N MET A 81 5.75 -2.70 1.62
CA MET A 81 4.92 -1.49 1.61
C MET A 81 4.14 -1.26 2.91
N GLY A 82 3.59 -2.32 3.50
CA GLY A 82 2.87 -2.24 4.78
C GLY A 82 3.75 -1.77 5.93
N GLU A 83 4.96 -2.31 6.05
CA GLU A 83 5.94 -1.93 7.06
C GLU A 83 6.40 -0.47 6.86
N LYS A 84 6.65 -0.06 5.61
CA LYS A 84 7.01 1.32 5.27
C LYS A 84 5.90 2.30 5.59
N THR A 85 4.64 1.91 5.40
CA THR A 85 3.48 2.73 5.79
C THR A 85 3.41 2.92 7.31
N LEU A 86 3.57 1.83 8.07
CA LEU A 86 3.61 1.91 9.54
C LEU A 86 4.80 2.74 10.04
N LEU A 87 5.96 2.62 9.40
CA LEU A 87 7.13 3.45 9.73
C LEU A 87 6.87 4.93 9.45
N ALA A 88 6.21 5.26 8.34
CA ALA A 88 5.82 6.63 8.03
C ALA A 88 4.83 7.18 9.08
N MET A 89 3.82 6.40 9.48
CA MET A 89 2.88 6.76 10.55
C MET A 89 3.60 6.94 11.90
N LYS A 90 4.55 6.05 12.23
CA LYS A 90 5.38 6.19 13.43
C LYS A 90 6.16 7.50 13.43
N ASN A 91 6.80 7.84 12.31
CA ASN A 91 7.62 9.05 12.21
C ASN A 91 6.77 10.34 12.23
N ALA A 92 5.57 10.31 11.63
CA ALA A 92 4.69 11.48 11.55
C ALA A 92 3.87 11.69 12.81
N PHE A 93 3.36 10.62 13.44
CA PHE A 93 2.34 10.71 14.48
C PHE A 93 2.77 10.04 15.80
N GLY A 94 3.91 9.35 15.83
CA GLY A 94 4.31 8.54 16.98
C GLY A 94 3.52 7.22 17.09
N THR A 95 2.87 6.77 16.03
CA THR A 95 2.11 5.52 15.95
C THR A 95 2.92 4.34 16.43
N ARG A 96 2.34 3.48 17.27
CA ARG A 96 2.90 2.21 17.71
C ARG A 96 2.12 1.09 17.06
N SER A 97 2.79 0.02 16.64
CA SER A 97 2.15 -1.09 15.92
C SER A 97 0.99 -1.72 16.69
N GLU A 98 1.09 -1.75 18.03
CA GLU A 98 0.04 -2.27 18.93
C GLU A 98 -1.23 -1.40 18.99
N ASP A 99 -1.16 -0.16 18.56
CA ASP A 99 -2.29 0.79 18.54
C ASP A 99 -3.00 0.81 17.17
N VAL A 100 -2.52 0.00 16.19
CA VAL A 100 -3.01 0.02 14.81
C VAL A 100 -3.90 -1.18 14.50
N TYR A 101 -5.06 -0.89 13.96
CA TYR A 101 -5.85 -1.87 13.21
C TYR A 101 -5.46 -1.81 11.74
N ALA A 102 -5.09 -2.97 11.18
CA ALA A 102 -4.77 -3.09 9.77
C ALA A 102 -5.74 -4.03 9.07
N ALA A 103 -6.09 -3.70 7.84
CA ALA A 103 -6.93 -4.55 6.98
C ALA A 103 -6.33 -4.64 5.58
N ILE A 104 -6.49 -5.80 4.96
CA ILE A 104 -6.16 -6.07 3.56
C ILE A 104 -7.46 -6.09 2.78
N GLY A 105 -7.55 -5.29 1.74
CA GLY A 105 -8.73 -5.22 0.89
C GLY A 105 -8.75 -6.31 -0.19
N PRO A 106 -9.83 -6.38 -0.98
CA PRO A 106 -9.93 -7.32 -2.10
C PRO A 106 -8.80 -7.11 -3.13
N SER A 107 -8.25 -8.20 -3.61
CA SER A 107 -7.19 -8.22 -4.63
C SER A 107 -7.28 -9.49 -5.46
N ILE A 108 -6.45 -9.65 -6.47
CA ILE A 108 -6.37 -10.88 -7.27
C ILE A 108 -6.05 -12.08 -6.36
N CYS A 109 -6.73 -13.19 -6.57
CA CYS A 109 -6.50 -14.41 -5.80
C CYS A 109 -5.35 -15.24 -6.42
N ALA A 110 -4.78 -16.13 -5.61
CA ALA A 110 -3.66 -16.98 -6.02
C ALA A 110 -3.98 -17.84 -7.26
N ASP A 111 -5.23 -18.31 -7.41
CA ASP A 111 -5.64 -19.12 -8.57
C ASP A 111 -5.68 -18.35 -9.90
N CYS A 112 -5.79 -17.03 -9.83
CA CYS A 112 -5.88 -16.15 -11.00
C CYS A 112 -4.55 -15.44 -11.31
N TYR A 113 -3.62 -15.42 -10.35
CA TYR A 113 -2.38 -14.68 -10.46
C TYR A 113 -1.21 -15.56 -10.90
N GLU A 114 -1.20 -15.94 -12.17
CA GLU A 114 -0.05 -16.63 -12.75
C GLU A 114 1.09 -15.64 -13.02
N ILE A 115 2.28 -15.96 -12.53
CA ILE A 115 3.48 -15.12 -12.62
C ILE A 115 4.64 -15.88 -13.25
N GLY A 116 5.58 -15.13 -13.82
CA GLY A 116 6.85 -15.67 -14.29
C GLY A 116 7.88 -15.75 -13.16
N PHE A 117 9.03 -16.37 -13.47
CA PHE A 117 10.13 -16.50 -12.51
C PHE A 117 10.71 -15.14 -12.08
N ASP A 118 10.66 -14.15 -12.97
CA ASP A 118 11.07 -12.77 -12.71
C ASP A 118 10.28 -12.08 -11.56
N VAL A 119 9.06 -12.52 -11.32
CA VAL A 119 8.24 -12.09 -10.18
C VAL A 119 8.40 -13.06 -8.99
N ALA A 120 8.44 -14.36 -9.23
CA ALA A 120 8.54 -15.38 -8.19
C ALA A 120 9.87 -15.28 -7.39
N GLU A 121 10.99 -15.10 -8.08
CA GLU A 121 12.33 -15.05 -7.46
C GLU A 121 12.46 -13.98 -6.37
N PRO A 122 12.08 -12.71 -6.59
CA PRO A 122 12.08 -11.69 -5.54
C PRO A 122 11.29 -12.08 -4.28
N PHE A 123 10.14 -12.73 -4.43
CA PHE A 123 9.36 -13.22 -3.29
C PHE A 123 10.08 -14.30 -2.50
N LEU A 124 10.61 -15.30 -3.19
CA LEU A 124 11.35 -16.42 -2.57
C LEU A 124 12.61 -15.92 -1.83
N LYS A 125 13.25 -14.90 -2.38
CA LYS A 125 14.44 -14.28 -1.78
C LYS A 125 14.13 -13.46 -0.55
N GLU A 126 13.06 -12.65 -0.62
CA GLU A 126 12.68 -11.72 0.48
C GLU A 126 11.99 -12.43 1.64
N PHE A 127 11.24 -13.51 1.34
CA PHE A 127 10.45 -14.25 2.33
C PHE A 127 10.83 -15.75 2.40
N PRO A 128 12.10 -16.09 2.66
CA PRO A 128 12.57 -17.48 2.60
C PRO A 128 11.88 -18.42 3.60
N GLU A 129 11.36 -17.87 4.71
CA GLU A 129 10.67 -18.63 5.74
C GLU A 129 9.18 -18.88 5.41
N GLN A 130 8.63 -18.22 4.38
CA GLN A 130 7.21 -18.31 4.03
C GLN A 130 6.98 -19.45 3.04
N LYS A 131 6.72 -20.66 3.56
CA LYS A 131 6.37 -21.81 2.73
C LYS A 131 5.07 -21.56 1.97
N GLY A 132 5.08 -21.83 0.65
CA GLY A 132 3.89 -21.69 -0.18
C GLY A 132 3.54 -20.26 -0.61
N ILE A 133 4.47 -19.32 -0.46
CA ILE A 133 4.30 -17.96 -0.99
C ILE A 133 4.26 -17.95 -2.52
N VAL A 134 4.91 -18.89 -3.15
CA VAL A 134 4.84 -19.19 -4.59
C VAL A 134 4.38 -20.63 -4.74
N LEU A 135 3.36 -20.86 -5.55
CA LEU A 135 2.79 -22.17 -5.83
C LEU A 135 3.17 -22.61 -7.25
N PRO A 136 3.25 -23.93 -7.53
CA PRO A 136 3.45 -24.42 -8.89
C PRO A 136 2.36 -23.88 -9.83
N GLY A 137 2.79 -23.32 -10.96
CA GLY A 137 1.89 -22.81 -11.98
C GLY A 137 1.11 -23.92 -12.70
N LYS A 138 -0.02 -23.53 -13.30
CA LYS A 138 -0.86 -24.43 -14.10
C LYS A 138 -0.39 -24.56 -15.55
N ARG A 139 0.45 -23.62 -16.01
CA ARG A 139 1.04 -23.61 -17.35
C ARG A 139 2.53 -23.85 -17.26
N GLU A 140 3.10 -24.39 -18.36
CA GLU A 140 4.55 -24.58 -18.45
C GLU A 140 5.28 -23.24 -18.34
N GLY A 141 6.21 -23.12 -17.39
CA GLY A 141 6.96 -21.88 -17.10
C GLY A 141 6.27 -20.89 -16.17
N ALA A 142 5.04 -21.14 -15.70
CA ALA A 142 4.37 -20.33 -14.68
C ALA A 142 4.67 -20.84 -13.26
N GLN A 143 4.65 -19.92 -12.30
CA GLN A 143 4.81 -20.17 -10.86
C GLN A 143 3.61 -19.60 -10.08
#